data_29d1bdd07e5275d24475fa8c053153fa
#
_entry.id   29d1bdd07e5275d24475fa8c053153fa
#
_cell.length_a   1.000
_cell.length_b   1.000
_cell.length_c   1.000
_cell.angle_alpha   90.00
_cell.angle_beta   90.00
_cell.angle_gamma   90.00
#
_symmetry.space_group_name_H-M   'P 1'
#
loop_
_entity.id
_entity.type
_entity.pdbx_description
1 polymer ?
#
loop_
_entity_poly.entity_id
_entity_poly.type
_entity_poly.pdbx_seq_one_letter_code
_entity_poly.pdbx_strand_id
1 'polypeptide(L)' 'MSFNWHSDQLTRNTTVCKNYRNTQNVRRFMVEHCGVDFRFDRDFMAWIRNDVSKTLGEVVEEWLRRHRDTN' A
#
# COMPACT_ATOMS: atom_id res chain seq x y z
N MET A 1 4.53 21.17 1.41
CA MET A 1 5.63 20.21 1.31
C MET A 1 5.11 18.89 0.80
N SER A 2 5.80 18.29 -0.14
CA SER A 2 5.36 17.01 -0.66
C SER A 2 5.95 15.86 0.13
N PHE A 3 5.15 14.83 0.28
CA PHE A 3 5.56 13.61 0.96
C PHE A 3 6.59 12.86 0.10
N ASN A 4 7.64 12.37 0.72
CA ASN A 4 8.69 11.64 0.01
C ASN A 4 8.50 10.14 0.19
N TRP A 5 7.98 9.49 -0.84
CA TRP A 5 7.70 8.06 -0.79
C TRP A 5 8.95 7.19 -0.68
N HIS A 6 10.13 7.76 -0.96
CA HIS A 6 11.38 7.01 -0.90
C HIS A 6 11.99 6.97 0.48
N SER A 7 11.75 8.00 1.32
CA SER A 7 12.48 8.12 2.57
C SER A 7 11.62 8.50 3.77
N ASP A 8 10.44 9.05 3.58
CA ASP A 8 9.61 9.44 4.71
C ASP A 8 9.08 8.20 5.43
N GLN A 9 8.93 8.34 6.75
CA GLN A 9 8.40 7.24 7.54
C GLN A 9 6.95 6.96 7.18
N LEU A 10 6.64 5.70 6.92
CA LEU A 10 5.30 5.29 6.56
C LEU A 10 4.56 4.76 7.78
N THR A 11 3.28 5.09 7.88
CA THR A 11 2.42 4.60 8.95
C THR A 11 1.09 4.19 8.36
N ARG A 12 0.26 3.53 9.17
CA ARG A 12 -1.07 3.14 8.70
C ARG A 12 -1.95 4.36 8.38
N ASN A 13 -1.61 5.53 8.93
CA ASN A 13 -2.35 6.76 8.67
C ASN A 13 -1.83 7.55 7.47
N THR A 14 -0.74 7.11 6.86
CA THR A 14 -0.17 7.78 5.70
C THR A 14 -1.18 7.74 4.56
N THR A 15 -1.53 8.91 4.03
CA THR A 15 -2.53 9.01 2.97
C THR A 15 -1.92 8.66 1.62
N VAL A 16 -2.59 7.79 0.88
CA VAL A 16 -2.25 7.49 -0.51
C VAL A 16 -2.94 8.53 -1.37
N CYS A 17 -2.17 9.27 -2.14
CA CYS A 17 -2.69 10.37 -2.95
C CYS A 17 -2.14 10.24 -4.37
N LYS A 18 -2.41 11.26 -5.19
CA LYS A 18 -1.97 11.26 -6.59
C LYS A 18 -0.45 11.16 -6.73
N ASN A 19 0.28 11.53 -5.68
CA ASN A 19 1.74 11.49 -5.70
C ASN A 19 2.29 10.13 -5.26
N TYR A 20 1.41 9.17 -5.01
CA TYR A 20 1.84 7.85 -4.56
C TYR A 20 2.77 7.18 -5.58
N ARG A 21 3.82 6.55 -5.06
CA ARG A 21 4.76 5.78 -5.87
C ARG A 21 5.07 4.45 -5.20
N ASN A 22 5.27 3.42 -6.02
CA ASN A 22 5.68 2.10 -5.53
C ASN A 22 7.17 2.08 -5.31
N THR A 23 7.59 2.47 -4.12
CA THR A 23 9.01 2.52 -3.79
C THR A 23 9.39 1.32 -2.91
N GLN A 24 10.69 1.10 -2.76
CA GLN A 24 11.18 0.09 -1.82
C GLN A 24 10.69 0.38 -0.40
N ASN A 25 10.58 1.65 -0.06
CA ASN A 25 10.10 2.04 1.26
C ASN A 25 8.67 1.56 1.48
N VAL A 26 7.80 1.75 0.49
CA VAL A 26 6.41 1.29 0.55
C VAL A 26 6.36 -0.23 0.59
N ARG A 27 7.15 -0.88 -0.25
CA ARG A 27 7.17 -2.34 -0.28
C ARG A 27 7.58 -2.91 1.06
N ARG A 28 8.59 -2.32 1.69
CA ARG A 28 9.05 -2.77 3.00
C ARG A 28 7.94 -2.64 4.04
N PHE A 29 7.23 -1.51 4.01
CA PHE A 29 6.10 -1.30 4.91
C PHE A 29 5.03 -2.38 4.71
N MET A 30 4.69 -2.65 3.45
CA MET A 30 3.64 -3.63 3.15
C MET A 30 4.05 -5.04 3.55
N VAL A 31 5.33 -5.40 3.34
CA VAL A 31 5.83 -6.71 3.74
C VAL A 31 5.77 -6.87 5.25
N GLU A 32 6.07 -5.82 5.99
CA GLU A 32 5.99 -5.86 7.45
C GLU A 32 4.59 -6.10 7.95
N HIS A 33 3.59 -5.57 7.26
CA HIS A 33 2.20 -5.67 7.69
C HIS A 33 1.43 -6.81 7.05
N CYS A 34 1.83 -7.24 5.87
CA CYS A 34 1.12 -8.28 5.11
C CYS A 34 1.85 -9.60 5.05
N GLY A 35 3.17 -9.61 5.27
CA GLY A 35 3.98 -10.81 5.20
C GLY A 35 4.87 -10.83 3.97
N VAL A 36 5.78 -11.81 3.94
CA VAL A 36 6.78 -11.90 2.88
C VAL A 36 6.19 -12.21 1.51
N ASP A 37 4.95 -12.70 1.48
CA ASP A 37 4.28 -13.02 0.23
C ASP A 37 3.68 -11.80 -0.47
N PHE A 38 3.78 -10.64 0.15
CA PHE A 38 3.22 -9.44 -0.44
C PHE A 38 3.86 -9.13 -1.78
N ARG A 39 3.03 -8.74 -2.75
CA ARG A 39 3.52 -8.28 -4.04
C ARG A 39 2.51 -7.29 -4.63
N PHE A 40 3.02 -6.37 -5.46
CA PHE A 40 2.19 -5.39 -6.14
C PHE A 40 1.67 -6.01 -7.44
N ASP A 41 0.58 -6.76 -7.37
CA ASP A 41 0.01 -7.29 -8.60
C ASP A 41 -0.83 -6.22 -9.32
N ARG A 42 -1.19 -6.53 -10.56
CA ARG A 42 -1.84 -5.55 -11.42
C ARG A 42 -3.19 -5.08 -10.86
N ASP A 43 -4.02 -6.00 -10.42
CA ASP A 43 -5.36 -5.66 -9.94
C ASP A 43 -5.29 -4.84 -8.66
N PHE A 44 -4.36 -5.19 -7.79
CA PHE A 44 -4.16 -4.46 -6.55
C PHE A 44 -3.67 -3.05 -6.82
N MET A 45 -2.76 -2.90 -7.78
CA MET A 45 -2.24 -1.58 -8.14
C MET A 45 -3.34 -0.72 -8.76
N ALA A 46 -4.20 -1.31 -9.57
CA ALA A 46 -5.33 -0.57 -10.13
C ALA A 46 -6.23 -0.05 -9.01
N TRP A 47 -6.46 -0.86 -7.99
CA TRP A 47 -7.26 -0.44 -6.85
C TRP A 47 -6.60 0.70 -6.08
N ILE A 48 -5.29 0.61 -5.87
CA ILE A 48 -4.58 1.67 -5.14
C ILE A 48 -4.69 3.00 -5.89
N ARG A 49 -4.64 2.97 -7.21
CA ARG A 49 -4.60 4.16 -8.05
C ARG A 49 -5.95 4.58 -8.60
N ASN A 50 -7.03 4.16 -7.96
CA ASN A 50 -8.39 4.40 -8.49
C ASN A 50 -8.95 5.78 -8.15
N ASP A 51 -8.12 6.72 -7.73
CA ASP A 51 -8.49 8.09 -7.39
C ASP A 51 -9.38 8.23 -6.16
N VAL A 52 -9.61 7.15 -5.44
CA VAL A 52 -10.31 7.20 -4.17
C VAL A 52 -9.28 7.39 -3.06
N SER A 53 -9.47 8.39 -2.23
CA SER A 53 -8.57 8.64 -1.10
C SER A 53 -8.55 7.44 -0.15
N LYS A 54 -7.36 7.05 0.26
CA LYS A 54 -7.22 5.94 1.20
C LYS A 54 -5.91 6.10 1.97
N THR A 55 -5.79 5.37 3.07
CA THR A 55 -4.55 5.35 3.86
C THR A 55 -3.81 4.04 3.61
N LEU A 56 -2.53 4.00 3.99
CA LEU A 56 -1.77 2.75 3.87
C LEU A 56 -2.36 1.65 4.74
N GLY A 57 -2.98 2.02 5.87
CA GLY A 57 -3.70 1.04 6.68
C GLY A 57 -4.81 0.37 5.88
N GLU A 58 -5.55 1.16 5.11
CA GLU A 58 -6.61 0.62 4.25
C GLU A 58 -6.02 -0.26 3.15
N VAL A 59 -4.86 0.12 2.62
CA VAL A 59 -4.17 -0.70 1.62
C VAL A 59 -3.79 -2.06 2.21
N VAL A 60 -3.26 -2.06 3.43
CA VAL A 60 -2.92 -3.32 4.12
C VAL A 60 -4.17 -4.17 4.32
N GLU A 61 -5.26 -3.55 4.79
CA GLU A 61 -6.51 -4.28 5.04
C GLU A 61 -7.05 -4.90 3.76
N GLU A 62 -6.99 -4.16 2.66
CA GLU A 62 -7.48 -4.66 1.38
C GLU A 62 -6.67 -5.86 0.91
N TRP A 63 -5.34 -5.80 1.03
CA TRP A 63 -4.49 -6.94 0.66
C TRP A 63 -4.83 -8.16 1.49
N LEU A 64 -4.95 -7.98 2.81
CA LEU A 64 -5.23 -9.11 3.70
C LEU A 64 -6.60 -9.70 3.40
N ARG A 65 -7.60 -8.85 3.10
CA ARG A 65 -8.93 -9.31 2.76
C ARG A 65 -8.92 -10.15 1.48
N ARG A 66 -8.18 -9.68 0.46
CA ARG A 66 -8.12 -10.39 -0.83
C ARG A 66 -7.47 -11.76 -0.69
N HIS A 67 -6.49 -11.88 0.20
CA HIS A 67 -5.76 -13.13 0.36
C HIS A 67 -6.30 -14.03 1.44
N ARG A 68 -7.12 -13.49 2.33
CA ARG A 68 -7.77 -14.30 3.35
C ARG A 68 -8.87 -15.17 2.76
N ASP A 69 -9.52 -14.70 1.71
CA ASP A 69 -10.68 -15.38 1.14
C ASP A 69 -10.31 -16.42 0.10
N THR A 70 -9.04 -16.74 -0.05
CA THR A 70 -8.61 -17.70 -1.07
C THR A 70 -8.59 -19.14 -0.53
N ASN A 71 -9.55 -19.50 0.20
CA ASN A 71 -9.65 -20.89 0.66
C ASN A 71 -10.60 -21.68 -0.21
#